data_45b8e912fae9ed24cca6f770bd30709e
#
_entry.id   45b8e912fae9ed24cca6f770bd30709e
#
_cell.length_a   1.000
_cell.length_b   1.000
_cell.length_c   1.000
_cell.angle_alpha   90.00
_cell.angle_beta   90.00
_cell.angle_gamma   90.00
#
_symmetry.space_group_name_H-M   'P 1'
#
loop_
_entity.id
_entity.type
_entity.pdbx_description
1 polymer ?
#
loop_
_entity_poly.entity_id
_entity_poly.type
_entity_poly.pdbx_seq_one_letter_code
_entity_poly.pdbx_strand_id
1 'polypeptide(L)'
;MKKTLRLLLMTVMAICFSLPCFGAAEAATVALLPLINNVEGGDELANTVFYKNALSVLNSKKGFVVVENDKLTAVIEAAKIGNKVPDAATMEKIAKDGDVDIVIAMQLDKLEDKVIDSSEERKLQIDMRGYAVAYNKLTGKAYTHRIYSDKTTPEALTSRWDWVHEEFGRTVRVETDRALRAK
;
A
#
# COMPACT_ATOMS: atom_id res chain seq x y z
N MET A 1 17.24 56.30 -25.75
CA MET A 1 17.81 55.12 -25.08
C MET A 1 17.22 54.84 -23.70
N LYS A 2 16.99 55.78 -22.80
CA LYS A 2 16.46 55.51 -21.41
C LYS A 2 14.99 55.00 -21.39
N LYS A 3 14.13 55.40 -22.34
CA LYS A 3 12.72 54.96 -22.42
C LYS A 3 12.56 53.53 -22.93
N THR A 4 13.37 53.10 -23.89
CA THR A 4 13.36 51.73 -24.45
C THR A 4 13.88 50.71 -23.46
N LEU A 5 14.89 51.08 -22.64
CA LEU A 5 15.43 50.21 -21.58
C LEU A 5 14.41 49.98 -20.44
N ARG A 6 13.61 51.00 -20.07
CA ARG A 6 12.55 50.86 -19.07
C ARG A 6 11.39 49.97 -19.56
N LEU A 7 11.03 50.04 -20.84
CA LEU A 7 10.00 49.19 -21.43
C LEU A 7 10.45 47.72 -21.48
N LEU A 8 11.71 47.48 -21.83
CA LEU A 8 12.29 46.13 -21.86
C LEU A 8 12.34 45.51 -20.43
N LEU A 9 12.68 46.29 -19.41
CA LEU A 9 12.75 45.84 -18.03
C LEU A 9 11.35 45.49 -17.50
N MET A 10 10.31 46.27 -17.81
CA MET A 10 8.93 45.96 -17.44
C MET A 10 8.38 44.71 -18.12
N THR A 11 8.75 44.47 -19.40
CA THR A 11 8.32 43.26 -20.14
C THR A 11 8.98 42.01 -19.58
N VAL A 12 10.25 42.05 -19.18
CA VAL A 12 10.95 40.92 -18.52
C VAL A 12 10.36 40.63 -17.16
N MET A 13 10.01 41.65 -16.36
CA MET A 13 9.32 41.43 -15.08
C MET A 13 7.93 40.81 -15.26
N ALA A 14 7.15 41.23 -16.26
CA ALA A 14 5.82 40.66 -16.53
C ALA A 14 5.88 39.17 -16.93
N ILE A 15 6.93 38.77 -17.66
CA ILE A 15 7.13 37.36 -18.06
C ILE A 15 7.54 36.49 -16.87
N CYS A 16 8.28 37.03 -15.89
CA CYS A 16 8.65 36.28 -14.66
C CYS A 16 7.45 36.03 -13.77
N PHE A 17 6.40 36.86 -13.77
CA PHE A 17 5.17 36.66 -12.99
C PHE A 17 4.13 35.78 -13.68
N SER A 18 4.27 35.51 -14.98
CA SER A 18 3.35 34.65 -15.75
C SER A 18 3.85 33.20 -15.93
N LEU A 19 5.01 32.84 -15.38
CA LEU A 19 5.35 31.43 -15.28
C LEU A 19 4.35 30.80 -14.31
N PRO A 20 3.51 29.85 -14.76
CA PRO A 20 2.73 29.10 -13.82
C PRO A 20 3.74 28.50 -12.84
N CYS A 21 3.63 28.86 -11.56
CA CYS A 21 4.21 28.02 -10.52
C CYS A 21 3.61 26.64 -10.78
N PHE A 22 4.36 25.77 -11.44
CA PHE A 22 4.12 24.34 -11.32
C PHE A 22 4.31 24.04 -9.86
N GLY A 23 3.25 24.22 -9.08
CA GLY A 23 3.21 23.78 -7.71
C GLY A 23 3.62 22.33 -7.76
N ALA A 24 4.70 21.97 -7.08
CA ALA A 24 5.05 20.58 -6.89
C ALA A 24 3.76 19.92 -6.43
N ALA A 25 3.22 18.99 -7.22
CA ALA A 25 2.01 18.28 -6.84
C ALA A 25 2.24 17.76 -5.43
N GLU A 26 1.42 18.21 -4.49
CA GLU A 26 1.53 17.82 -3.10
C GLU A 26 1.47 16.28 -3.05
N ALA A 27 2.38 15.67 -2.31
CA ALA A 27 2.44 14.22 -2.23
C ALA A 27 1.15 13.70 -1.57
N ALA A 28 0.50 12.73 -2.19
CA ALA A 28 -0.71 12.14 -1.65
C ALA A 28 -0.41 11.40 -0.33
N THR A 29 -1.24 11.65 0.67
CA THR A 29 -1.11 11.04 1.99
C THR A 29 -1.75 9.64 2.01
N VAL A 30 -1.05 8.67 2.60
CA VAL A 30 -1.48 7.27 2.62
C VAL A 30 -1.56 6.76 4.04
N ALA A 31 -2.71 6.20 4.42
CA ALA A 31 -2.90 5.42 5.63
C ALA A 31 -2.82 3.92 5.30
N LEU A 32 -1.94 3.20 5.98
CA LEU A 32 -1.86 1.76 5.95
C LEU A 32 -2.53 1.21 7.22
N LEU A 33 -3.66 0.50 7.08
CA LEU A 33 -4.34 -0.12 8.21
C LEU A 33 -3.57 -1.35 8.69
N PRO A 34 -3.72 -1.72 9.98
CA PRO A 34 -3.18 -2.98 10.48
C PRO A 34 -3.62 -4.17 9.64
N LEU A 35 -2.75 -5.16 9.47
CA LEU A 35 -3.10 -6.41 8.80
C LEU A 35 -4.21 -7.11 9.58
N ILE A 36 -5.30 -7.45 8.89
CA ILE A 36 -6.36 -8.31 9.42
C ILE A 36 -5.91 -9.74 9.21
N ASN A 37 -5.39 -10.37 10.27
CA ASN A 37 -4.88 -11.74 10.21
C ASN A 37 -5.87 -12.73 10.79
N ASN A 38 -6.41 -13.62 9.95
CA ASN A 38 -7.33 -14.70 10.34
C ASN A 38 -6.63 -16.07 10.39
N VAL A 39 -5.30 -16.09 10.29
CA VAL A 39 -4.52 -17.33 10.29
C VAL A 39 -4.03 -17.62 11.71
N GLU A 40 -4.22 -18.83 12.22
CA GLU A 40 -3.72 -19.26 13.51
C GLU A 40 -2.19 -19.37 13.50
N GLY A 41 -1.55 -18.78 14.49
CA GLY A 41 -0.09 -18.79 14.67
C GLY A 41 0.66 -17.99 13.61
N GLY A 42 1.60 -17.18 14.01
CA GLY A 42 2.40 -16.37 13.09
C GLY A 42 1.98 -14.91 12.98
N ASP A 43 1.11 -14.44 13.88
CA ASP A 43 0.62 -13.05 13.88
C ASP A 43 1.77 -12.03 13.87
N GLU A 44 2.74 -12.19 14.75
CA GLU A 44 3.89 -11.27 14.83
C GLU A 44 4.69 -11.26 13.53
N LEU A 45 4.91 -12.44 12.96
CA LEU A 45 5.64 -12.58 11.71
C LEU A 45 4.89 -11.98 10.54
N ALA A 46 3.61 -12.32 10.41
CA ALA A 46 2.78 -11.81 9.33
C ALA A 46 2.72 -10.28 9.38
N ASN A 47 2.54 -9.70 10.55
CA ASN A 47 2.54 -8.25 10.75
C ASN A 47 3.89 -7.64 10.40
N THR A 48 5.01 -8.21 10.87
CA THR A 48 6.36 -7.71 10.57
C THR A 48 6.65 -7.74 9.07
N VAL A 49 6.34 -8.84 8.39
CA VAL A 49 6.53 -8.97 6.95
C VAL A 49 5.61 -8.03 6.19
N PHE A 50 4.34 -7.89 6.64
CA PHE A 50 3.37 -6.99 6.04
C PHE A 50 3.86 -5.54 6.03
N TYR A 51 4.13 -4.97 7.20
CA TYR A 51 4.55 -3.57 7.30
C TYR A 51 5.84 -3.30 6.55
N LYS A 52 6.87 -4.12 6.74
CA LYS A 52 8.14 -3.96 6.04
C LYS A 52 7.98 -3.89 4.53
N ASN A 53 7.17 -4.76 3.95
CA ASN A 53 7.01 -4.84 2.50
C ASN A 53 6.08 -3.76 1.95
N ALA A 54 4.99 -3.43 2.64
CA ALA A 54 4.10 -2.34 2.26
C ALA A 54 4.82 -0.99 2.30
N LEU A 55 5.53 -0.67 3.40
CA LEU A 55 6.30 0.55 3.54
C LEU A 55 7.44 0.63 2.52
N SER A 56 8.08 -0.49 2.17
CA SER A 56 9.10 -0.52 1.12
C SER A 56 8.56 -0.02 -0.22
N VAL A 57 7.34 -0.40 -0.59
CA VAL A 57 6.68 0.10 -1.82
C VAL A 57 6.35 1.57 -1.70
N LEU A 58 5.70 1.97 -0.61
CA LEU A 58 5.27 3.34 -0.39
C LEU A 58 6.47 4.31 -0.42
N ASN A 59 7.54 3.97 0.29
CA ASN A 59 8.77 4.79 0.36
C ASN A 59 9.56 4.82 -0.97
N SER A 60 9.41 3.79 -1.82
CA SER A 60 10.08 3.76 -3.12
C SER A 60 9.41 4.62 -4.19
N LYS A 61 8.17 5.05 -3.95
CA LYS A 61 7.38 5.82 -4.91
C LYS A 61 7.37 7.30 -4.57
N LYS A 62 7.79 8.12 -5.54
CA LYS A 62 7.64 9.57 -5.44
C LYS A 62 6.16 9.95 -5.47
N GLY A 63 5.77 10.93 -4.67
CA GLY A 63 4.41 11.48 -4.67
C GLY A 63 3.47 10.80 -3.67
N PHE A 64 3.97 9.95 -2.76
CA PHE A 64 3.22 9.40 -1.64
C PHE A 64 3.96 9.63 -0.32
N VAL A 65 3.20 9.90 0.74
CA VAL A 65 3.70 10.05 2.11
C VAL A 65 2.83 9.20 3.04
N VAL A 66 3.43 8.30 3.78
CA VAL A 66 2.73 7.51 4.80
C VAL A 66 2.43 8.39 6.00
N VAL A 67 1.19 8.37 6.46
CA VAL A 67 0.75 9.11 7.65
C VAL A 67 0.59 8.13 8.81
N GLU A 68 1.31 8.43 9.88
CA GLU A 68 1.20 7.74 11.17
C GLU A 68 1.12 8.81 12.25
N ASN A 69 -0.06 9.01 12.82
CA ASN A 69 -0.28 9.96 13.91
C ASN A 69 -1.43 9.53 14.82
N ASP A 70 -1.47 10.12 16.02
CA ASP A 70 -2.47 9.78 17.04
C ASP A 70 -3.92 10.00 16.57
N LYS A 71 -4.15 11.03 15.75
CA LYS A 71 -5.48 11.29 15.18
C LYS A 71 -5.95 10.13 14.29
N LEU A 72 -5.09 9.69 13.38
CA LEU A 72 -5.40 8.59 12.48
C LEU A 72 -5.59 7.28 13.24
N THR A 73 -4.74 7.01 14.23
CA THR A 73 -4.88 5.85 15.13
C THR A 73 -6.24 5.84 15.82
N ALA A 74 -6.66 6.96 16.41
CA ALA A 74 -7.97 7.09 17.06
C ALA A 74 -9.14 6.88 16.08
N VAL A 75 -9.03 7.36 14.83
CA VAL A 75 -10.02 7.15 13.78
C VAL A 75 -10.13 5.67 13.38
N ILE A 76 -8.99 4.99 13.23
CA ILE A 76 -8.95 3.56 12.89
C ILE A 76 -9.57 2.73 14.03
N GLU A 77 -9.23 3.02 15.28
CA GLU A 77 -9.81 2.34 16.45
C GLU A 77 -11.33 2.58 16.54
N ALA A 78 -11.80 3.81 16.32
CA ALA A 78 -13.22 4.16 16.31
C ALA A 78 -14.00 3.47 15.18
N ALA A 79 -13.35 3.12 14.08
CA ALA A 79 -13.96 2.38 12.98
C ALA A 79 -14.29 0.92 13.34
N LYS A 80 -13.73 0.39 14.44
CA LYS A 80 -13.98 -0.98 14.96
C LYS A 80 -13.86 -2.04 13.86
N ILE A 81 -12.78 -2.00 13.11
CA ILE A 81 -12.48 -2.97 12.06
C ILE A 81 -12.41 -4.36 12.70
N GLY A 82 -13.27 -5.27 12.26
CA GLY A 82 -13.30 -6.65 12.73
C GLY A 82 -12.32 -7.54 11.97
N ASN A 83 -12.71 -8.78 11.73
CA ASN A 83 -11.92 -9.81 11.04
C ASN A 83 -12.09 -9.79 9.50
N LYS A 84 -12.65 -8.72 8.94
CA LYS A 84 -12.83 -8.53 7.50
C LYS A 84 -12.37 -7.15 7.07
N VAL A 85 -11.86 -7.07 5.84
CA VAL A 85 -11.55 -5.77 5.24
C VAL A 85 -12.75 -4.84 5.29
N PRO A 86 -12.54 -3.55 5.62
CA PRO A 86 -13.61 -2.56 5.65
C PRO A 86 -14.27 -2.40 4.28
N ASP A 87 -15.55 -2.09 4.28
CA ASP A 87 -16.25 -1.70 3.05
C ASP A 87 -15.84 -0.28 2.58
N ALA A 88 -16.25 0.06 1.37
CA ALA A 88 -15.90 1.35 0.77
C ALA A 88 -16.38 2.55 1.62
N ALA A 89 -17.54 2.47 2.26
CA ALA A 89 -18.08 3.55 3.10
C ALA A 89 -17.23 3.76 4.37
N THR A 90 -16.81 2.67 5.00
CA THR A 90 -15.92 2.70 6.17
C THR A 90 -14.54 3.26 5.79
N MET A 91 -13.98 2.83 4.64
CA MET A 91 -12.70 3.33 4.14
C MET A 91 -12.78 4.82 3.79
N GLU A 92 -13.87 5.28 3.18
CA GLU A 92 -14.14 6.68 2.92
C GLU A 92 -14.20 7.51 4.20
N LYS A 93 -14.89 6.98 5.23
CA LYS A 93 -14.97 7.63 6.54
C LYS A 93 -13.58 7.77 7.18
N ILE A 94 -12.77 6.70 7.17
CA ILE A 94 -11.39 6.74 7.68
C ILE A 94 -10.56 7.78 6.92
N ALA A 95 -10.68 7.84 5.59
CA ALA A 95 -9.97 8.81 4.78
C ALA A 95 -10.35 10.26 5.12
N LYS A 96 -11.64 10.54 5.33
CA LYS A 96 -12.15 11.86 5.68
C LYS A 96 -11.76 12.28 7.10
N ASP A 97 -12.04 11.44 8.08
CA ASP A 97 -11.84 11.75 9.49
C ASP A 97 -10.34 11.78 9.87
N GLY A 98 -9.57 10.88 9.25
CA GLY A 98 -8.11 10.79 9.40
C GLY A 98 -7.32 11.84 8.59
N ASP A 99 -8.01 12.55 7.68
CA ASP A 99 -7.43 13.52 6.74
C ASP A 99 -6.28 12.93 5.92
N VAL A 100 -6.57 11.80 5.28
CA VAL A 100 -5.64 11.11 4.37
C VAL A 100 -6.29 10.93 3.00
N ASP A 101 -5.47 10.85 1.95
CA ASP A 101 -5.95 10.76 0.57
C ASP A 101 -6.23 9.32 0.15
N ILE A 102 -5.43 8.38 0.63
CA ILE A 102 -5.55 6.97 0.30
C ILE A 102 -5.53 6.15 1.58
N VAL A 103 -6.47 5.19 1.69
CA VAL A 103 -6.49 4.20 2.77
C VAL A 103 -6.30 2.82 2.15
N ILE A 104 -5.38 2.04 2.69
CA ILE A 104 -5.08 0.67 2.24
C ILE A 104 -5.30 -0.29 3.40
N ALA A 105 -6.02 -1.38 3.17
CA ALA A 105 -6.18 -2.49 4.11
C ALA A 105 -5.94 -3.82 3.43
N MET A 106 -5.39 -4.78 4.16
CA MET A 106 -5.23 -6.15 3.71
C MET A 106 -5.73 -7.13 4.76
N GLN A 107 -6.25 -8.25 4.29
CA GLN A 107 -6.74 -9.37 5.08
C GLN A 107 -6.06 -10.64 4.61
N LEU A 108 -5.60 -11.45 5.55
CA LEU A 108 -5.03 -12.76 5.32
C LEU A 108 -5.96 -13.81 5.93
N ASP A 109 -6.58 -14.64 5.09
CA ASP A 109 -7.54 -15.67 5.51
C ASP A 109 -6.90 -17.06 5.56
N LYS A 110 -5.86 -17.26 4.75
CA LYS A 110 -5.14 -18.52 4.67
C LYS A 110 -3.68 -18.28 4.35
N LEU A 111 -2.81 -18.94 5.09
CA LEU A 111 -1.38 -19.03 4.84
C LEU A 111 -0.94 -20.42 5.29
N GLU A 112 -0.96 -21.37 4.39
CA GLU A 112 -0.52 -22.74 4.65
C GLU A 112 0.70 -23.03 3.81
N ASP A 113 1.63 -23.72 4.40
CA ASP A 113 2.80 -24.24 3.74
C ASP A 113 2.94 -25.73 4.01
N LYS A 114 3.30 -26.47 2.99
CA LYS A 114 3.51 -27.92 3.09
C LYS A 114 4.65 -28.40 2.22
N VAL A 115 5.20 -29.53 2.62
CA VAL A 115 6.14 -30.29 1.79
C VAL A 115 5.35 -31.26 0.92
N ILE A 116 5.64 -31.25 -0.37
CA ILE A 116 5.14 -32.24 -1.31
C ILE A 116 6.30 -33.15 -1.69
N ASP A 117 6.18 -34.43 -1.28
CA ASP A 117 7.11 -35.46 -1.69
C ASP A 117 6.71 -36.05 -3.03
N SER A 118 7.60 -35.96 -4.01
CA SER A 118 7.47 -36.68 -5.27
C SER A 118 8.65 -37.66 -5.44
N SER A 119 8.52 -38.63 -6.36
CA SER A 119 9.59 -39.60 -6.62
C SER A 119 10.88 -38.97 -7.16
N GLU A 120 10.80 -37.74 -7.65
CA GLU A 120 11.94 -37.05 -8.29
C GLU A 120 12.49 -35.92 -7.43
N GLU A 121 11.64 -35.22 -6.65
CA GLU A 121 12.03 -34.03 -5.92
C GLU A 121 11.06 -33.70 -4.79
N ARG A 122 11.62 -33.23 -3.66
CA ARG A 122 10.81 -32.60 -2.61
C ARG A 122 10.56 -31.12 -2.94
N LYS A 123 9.30 -30.70 -2.84
CA LYS A 123 8.87 -29.32 -3.11
C LYS A 123 8.18 -28.71 -1.91
N LEU A 124 8.43 -27.44 -1.71
CA LEU A 124 7.66 -26.60 -0.80
C LEU A 124 6.48 -26.00 -1.57
N GLN A 125 5.28 -26.08 -1.02
CA GLN A 125 4.08 -25.41 -1.55
C GLN A 125 3.55 -24.41 -0.54
N ILE A 126 3.12 -23.24 -1.02
CA ILE A 126 2.39 -22.25 -0.25
C ILE A 126 0.99 -22.05 -0.87
N ASP A 127 -0.05 -22.09 -0.02
CA ASP A 127 -1.42 -21.68 -0.37
C ASP A 127 -1.78 -20.45 0.47
N MET A 128 -1.93 -19.30 -0.20
CA MET A 128 -2.24 -18.04 0.44
C MET A 128 -3.53 -17.47 -0.13
N ARG A 129 -4.42 -17.02 0.76
CA ARG A 129 -5.70 -16.41 0.38
C ARG A 129 -6.01 -15.22 1.26
N GLY A 130 -6.70 -14.24 0.70
CA GLY A 130 -7.10 -13.04 1.41
C GLY A 130 -7.68 -11.98 0.50
N TYR A 131 -7.64 -10.75 0.96
CA TYR A 131 -8.12 -9.59 0.22
C TYR A 131 -7.19 -8.39 0.42
N ALA A 132 -7.10 -7.55 -0.60
CA ALA A 132 -6.54 -6.21 -0.53
C ALA A 132 -7.62 -5.23 -0.96
N VAL A 133 -7.82 -4.17 -0.19
CA VAL A 133 -8.74 -3.09 -0.50
C VAL A 133 -8.05 -1.75 -0.36
N ALA A 134 -8.48 -0.77 -1.16
CA ALA A 134 -8.05 0.60 -0.99
C ALA A 134 -9.21 1.55 -1.33
N TYR A 135 -9.17 2.74 -0.75
CA TYR A 135 -10.03 3.85 -1.11
C TYR A 135 -9.17 5.07 -1.39
N ASN A 136 -9.45 5.74 -2.51
CA ASN A 136 -8.76 6.96 -2.91
C ASN A 136 -9.75 8.13 -2.84
N LYS A 137 -9.57 9.01 -1.85
CA LYS A 137 -10.41 10.20 -1.61
C LYS A 137 -10.34 11.17 -2.78
N LEU A 138 -9.19 11.30 -3.47
CA LEU A 138 -9.02 12.23 -4.58
C LEU A 138 -9.84 11.85 -5.81
N THR A 139 -10.10 10.56 -6.00
CA THR A 139 -10.89 10.04 -7.14
C THR A 139 -12.27 9.55 -6.75
N GLY A 140 -12.54 9.38 -5.45
CA GLY A 140 -13.77 8.76 -4.93
C GLY A 140 -13.91 7.27 -5.25
N LYS A 141 -12.83 6.60 -5.64
CA LYS A 141 -12.87 5.20 -6.09
C LYS A 141 -12.35 4.24 -5.03
N ALA A 142 -13.02 3.10 -4.95
CA ALA A 142 -12.59 1.95 -4.17
C ALA A 142 -11.96 0.88 -5.07
N TYR A 143 -10.96 0.21 -4.54
CA TYR A 143 -10.30 -0.95 -5.14
C TYR A 143 -10.53 -2.15 -4.24
N THR A 144 -10.81 -3.31 -4.83
CA THR A 144 -10.88 -4.58 -4.13
C THR A 144 -10.25 -5.66 -5.00
N HIS A 145 -9.33 -6.41 -4.43
CA HIS A 145 -8.68 -7.53 -5.09
C HIS A 145 -8.65 -8.76 -4.16
N ARG A 146 -8.98 -9.92 -4.71
CA ARG A 146 -8.84 -11.19 -3.99
C ARG A 146 -7.41 -11.69 -4.16
N ILE A 147 -6.72 -11.87 -3.06
CA ILE A 147 -5.40 -12.49 -3.02
C ILE A 147 -5.58 -14.00 -3.17
N TYR A 148 -4.89 -14.57 -4.15
CA TYR A 148 -4.76 -15.99 -4.32
C TYR A 148 -3.35 -16.31 -4.82
N SER A 149 -2.63 -17.14 -4.09
CA SER A 149 -1.32 -17.63 -4.50
C SER A 149 -1.19 -19.09 -4.11
N ASP A 150 -1.00 -19.94 -5.10
CA ASP A 150 -0.65 -21.36 -4.95
C ASP A 150 0.63 -21.59 -5.73
N LYS A 151 1.75 -21.73 -5.02
CA LYS A 151 3.08 -21.81 -5.61
C LYS A 151 3.90 -22.91 -5.02
N THR A 152 4.80 -23.41 -5.82
CA THR A 152 5.77 -24.44 -5.42
C THR A 152 7.21 -24.00 -5.74
N THR A 153 8.16 -24.44 -4.92
CA THR A 153 9.59 -24.32 -5.16
C THR A 153 10.31 -25.60 -4.73
N PRO A 154 11.45 -25.97 -5.35
CA PRO A 154 12.28 -27.04 -4.84
C PRO A 154 12.76 -26.78 -3.41
N GLU A 155 12.63 -27.75 -2.49
CA GLU A 155 13.08 -27.60 -1.09
C GLU A 155 14.58 -27.34 -1.00
N ALA A 156 15.36 -27.85 -1.95
CA ALA A 156 16.80 -27.66 -1.99
C ALA A 156 17.23 -26.19 -2.19
N LEU A 157 16.33 -25.30 -2.65
CA LEU A 157 16.65 -23.91 -2.96
C LEU A 157 16.41 -22.94 -1.81
N THR A 158 15.57 -23.30 -0.83
CA THR A 158 15.18 -22.40 0.24
C THR A 158 14.65 -23.18 1.45
N SER A 159 14.72 -22.58 2.63
CA SER A 159 14.01 -23.12 3.79
C SER A 159 12.51 -22.85 3.66
N ARG A 160 11.68 -23.69 4.31
CA ARG A 160 10.24 -23.51 4.40
C ARG A 160 9.86 -22.13 4.93
N TRP A 161 10.57 -21.67 5.95
CA TRP A 161 10.38 -20.37 6.58
C TRP A 161 10.70 -19.21 5.63
N ASP A 162 11.86 -19.21 5.00
CA ASP A 162 12.26 -18.16 4.07
C ASP A 162 11.33 -18.08 2.88
N TRP A 163 10.86 -19.23 2.38
CA TRP A 163 9.91 -19.31 1.30
C TRP A 163 8.57 -18.64 1.63
N VAL A 164 8.00 -18.93 2.81
CA VAL A 164 6.74 -18.30 3.27
C VAL A 164 6.91 -16.78 3.38
N HIS A 165 8.00 -16.31 3.97
CA HIS A 165 8.32 -14.89 4.12
C HIS A 165 8.45 -14.18 2.77
N GLU A 166 9.20 -14.78 1.86
CA GLU A 166 9.44 -14.20 0.54
C GLU A 166 8.13 -14.08 -0.25
N GLU A 167 7.33 -15.14 -0.31
CA GLU A 167 6.09 -15.15 -1.09
C GLU A 167 5.01 -14.26 -0.49
N PHE A 168 4.86 -14.23 0.84
CA PHE A 168 3.96 -13.29 1.50
C PHE A 168 4.42 -11.85 1.28
N GLY A 169 5.69 -11.55 1.51
CA GLY A 169 6.25 -10.22 1.29
C GLY A 169 6.12 -9.75 -0.15
N ARG A 170 6.33 -10.64 -1.12
CA ARG A 170 6.11 -10.34 -2.54
C ARG A 170 4.65 -10.02 -2.84
N THR A 171 3.72 -10.79 -2.28
CA THR A 171 2.28 -10.55 -2.42
C THR A 171 1.90 -9.18 -1.86
N VAL A 172 2.35 -8.86 -0.66
CA VAL A 172 2.11 -7.54 -0.04
C VAL A 172 2.63 -6.41 -0.93
N ARG A 173 3.85 -6.52 -1.48
CA ARG A 173 4.39 -5.50 -2.41
C ARG A 173 3.53 -5.32 -3.65
N VAL A 174 3.09 -6.41 -4.27
CA VAL A 174 2.25 -6.37 -5.48
C VAL A 174 0.90 -5.72 -5.18
N GLU A 175 0.24 -6.10 -4.09
CA GLU A 175 -1.07 -5.57 -3.74
C GLU A 175 -1.01 -4.10 -3.31
N THR A 176 0.01 -3.70 -2.57
CA THR A 176 0.25 -2.28 -2.25
C THR A 176 0.43 -1.46 -3.53
N ASP A 177 1.26 -1.94 -4.47
CA ASP A 177 1.47 -1.25 -5.74
C ASP A 177 0.18 -1.12 -6.57
N ARG A 178 -0.63 -2.17 -6.61
CA ARG A 178 -1.94 -2.16 -7.26
C ARG A 178 -2.91 -1.17 -6.61
N ALA A 179 -2.98 -1.17 -5.29
CA ALA A 179 -3.82 -0.25 -4.53
C ALA A 179 -3.50 1.22 -4.83
N LEU A 180 -2.21 1.57 -4.93
CA LEU A 180 -1.77 2.92 -5.29
C LEU A 180 -2.08 3.33 -6.72
N ARG A 181 -2.22 2.36 -7.63
CA ARG A 181 -2.57 2.60 -9.05
C ARG A 181 -4.07 2.60 -9.32
N ALA A 182 -4.88 2.24 -8.36
CA ALA A 182 -6.35 2.23 -8.52
C ALA A 182 -6.86 3.66 -8.74
N LYS A 183 -7.18 3.96 -10.00
CA LYS A 183 -7.63 5.28 -10.47
C LYS A 183 -9.14 5.31 -10.62
#